data_b0b4ed4595691ba7598a5085717e1e94
#
_entry.id   b0b4ed4595691ba7598a5085717e1e94
#
_cell.length_a   1.000
_cell.length_b   1.000
_cell.length_c   1.000
_cell.angle_alpha   90.00
_cell.angle_beta   90.00
_cell.angle_gamma   90.00
#
_symmetry.space_group_name_H-M   'P 1'
#
loop_
_entity.id
_entity.type
_entity.pdbx_description
1 polymer ?
#
loop_
_entity_poly.entity_id
_entity_poly.type
_entity_poly.pdbx_seq_one_letter_code
_entity_poly.pdbx_strand_id
1 'polypeptide(L)'
;MSSTCQSDHLGRLLGQCEHRMRMVMDRSLRQYGVTPVQCRALMYLHRQPEPVTQRQLEQYMAVKPSTINGIVGRLEEKGLLTRDACQQDARCRVLRLTEEGRRFRSDFVRIAQKTNRQMEQGFSPEELATLHRYLERVAQNLATQMEETEL
;
A
#
# COMPACT_ATOMS: atom_id res chain seq x y z
N MET A 1 -22.94 30.87 19.06
CA MET A 1 -23.56 29.69 18.47
C MET A 1 -22.94 29.50 17.09
N SER A 2 -21.99 28.61 16.90
CA SER A 2 -21.52 28.07 15.62
C SER A 2 -20.10 27.49 15.73
N SER A 3 -19.87 26.54 16.66
CA SER A 3 -18.57 25.86 16.76
C SER A 3 -18.64 24.35 16.51
N THR A 4 -19.80 23.79 16.27
CA THR A 4 -19.98 22.33 16.17
C THR A 4 -19.88 21.77 14.74
N CYS A 5 -19.78 22.62 13.72
CA CYS A 5 -19.81 22.19 12.31
C CYS A 5 -18.42 22.11 11.64
N GLN A 6 -17.35 22.63 12.27
CA GLN A 6 -16.00 22.64 11.68
C GLN A 6 -15.18 21.38 12.00
N SER A 7 -15.42 20.72 13.14
CA SER A 7 -14.68 19.52 13.53
C SER A 7 -15.03 18.27 12.69
N ASP A 8 -16.29 18.18 12.23
CA ASP A 8 -16.73 17.11 11.34
C ASP A 8 -16.14 17.18 9.92
N HIS A 9 -15.59 18.33 9.52
CA HIS A 9 -15.09 18.55 8.17
C HIS A 9 -13.71 17.93 7.90
N LEU A 10 -12.80 17.92 8.88
CA LEU A 10 -11.43 17.45 8.65
C LEU A 10 -11.37 15.95 8.35
N GLY A 11 -11.98 15.13 9.21
CA GLY A 11 -12.02 13.67 9.01
C GLY A 11 -12.71 13.28 7.71
N ARG A 12 -13.81 13.97 7.36
CA ARG A 12 -14.50 13.76 6.09
C ARG A 12 -13.64 14.12 4.88
N LEU A 13 -12.92 15.25 4.92
CA LEU A 13 -12.03 15.67 3.84
C LEU A 13 -10.87 14.69 3.67
N LEU A 14 -10.25 14.24 4.76
CA LEU A 14 -9.19 13.23 4.72
C LEU A 14 -9.69 11.92 4.10
N GLY A 15 -10.87 11.46 4.52
CA GLY A 15 -11.50 10.27 3.95
C GLY A 15 -11.83 10.41 2.45
N GLN A 16 -12.29 11.58 2.02
CA GLN A 16 -12.54 11.86 0.60
C GLN A 16 -11.24 11.89 -0.21
N CYS A 17 -10.18 12.51 0.31
CA CYS A 17 -8.87 12.55 -0.35
C CYS A 17 -8.30 11.12 -0.50
N GLU A 18 -8.34 10.33 0.56
CA GLU A 18 -7.89 8.94 0.56
C GLU A 18 -8.68 8.10 -0.46
N HIS A 19 -10.00 8.21 -0.45
CA HIS A 19 -10.86 7.49 -1.39
C HIS A 19 -10.55 7.86 -2.85
N ARG A 20 -10.43 9.15 -3.17
CA ARG A 20 -10.11 9.62 -4.53
C ARG A 20 -8.71 9.21 -4.97
N MET A 21 -7.73 9.33 -4.09
CA MET A 21 -6.36 8.87 -4.34
C MET A 21 -6.35 7.37 -4.67
N ARG A 22 -7.07 6.56 -3.89
CA ARG A 22 -7.21 5.13 -4.12
C ARG A 22 -7.82 4.84 -5.49
N MET A 23 -8.90 5.53 -5.89
CA MET A 23 -9.51 5.36 -7.21
C MET A 23 -8.55 5.68 -8.37
N VAL A 24 -7.74 6.74 -8.23
CA VAL A 24 -6.73 7.12 -9.23
C VAL A 24 -5.64 6.04 -9.33
N MET A 25 -5.15 5.55 -8.19
CA MET A 25 -4.17 4.47 -8.14
C MET A 25 -4.72 3.17 -8.75
N ASP A 26 -5.94 2.78 -8.41
CA ASP A 26 -6.60 1.59 -8.94
C ASP A 26 -6.72 1.64 -10.47
N ARG A 27 -7.14 2.78 -11.00
CA ARG A 27 -7.24 2.98 -12.45
C ARG A 27 -5.87 2.83 -13.13
N SER A 28 -4.83 3.37 -12.53
CA SER A 28 -3.47 3.28 -13.04
C SER A 28 -2.92 1.86 -12.97
N LEU A 29 -3.17 1.14 -11.87
CA LEU A 29 -2.74 -0.26 -11.70
C LEU A 29 -3.42 -1.22 -12.68
N ARG A 30 -4.68 -0.98 -13.05
CA ARG A 30 -5.40 -1.80 -14.04
C ARG A 30 -4.70 -1.85 -15.39
N GLN A 31 -4.01 -0.79 -15.79
CA GLN A 31 -3.24 -0.76 -17.04
C GLN A 31 -2.09 -1.78 -17.04
N TYR A 32 -1.61 -2.16 -15.86
CA TYR A 32 -0.58 -3.17 -15.66
C TYR A 32 -1.16 -4.54 -15.28
N GLY A 33 -2.48 -4.68 -15.30
CA GLY A 33 -3.15 -5.92 -14.94
C GLY A 33 -3.00 -6.31 -13.45
N VAL A 34 -2.64 -5.38 -12.58
CA VAL A 34 -2.40 -5.61 -11.16
C VAL A 34 -3.48 -4.92 -10.33
N THR A 35 -4.05 -5.65 -9.36
CA THR A 35 -4.99 -5.08 -8.40
C THR A 35 -4.24 -4.40 -7.24
N PRO A 36 -4.87 -3.48 -6.47
CA PRO A 36 -4.23 -2.83 -5.32
C PRO A 36 -3.68 -3.82 -4.29
N VAL A 37 -4.41 -4.90 -4.00
CA VAL A 37 -3.97 -5.92 -3.05
C VAL A 37 -2.77 -6.72 -3.57
N GLN A 38 -2.74 -7.01 -4.88
CA GLN A 38 -1.59 -7.63 -5.54
C GLN A 38 -0.38 -6.70 -5.56
N CYS A 39 -0.59 -5.41 -5.84
CA CYS A 39 0.45 -4.39 -5.77
C CYS A 39 1.06 -4.31 -4.37
N ARG A 40 0.24 -4.31 -3.31
CA ARG A 40 0.70 -4.31 -1.92
C ARG A 40 1.58 -5.53 -1.59
N ALA A 41 1.20 -6.71 -2.06
CA ALA A 41 1.99 -7.92 -1.91
C ALA A 41 3.34 -7.82 -2.63
N LEU A 42 3.36 -7.38 -3.90
CA LEU A 42 4.59 -7.17 -4.67
C LEU A 42 5.52 -6.15 -4.01
N MET A 43 4.98 -5.02 -3.53
CA MET A 43 5.77 -3.98 -2.86
C MET A 43 6.35 -4.47 -1.53
N TYR A 44 5.65 -5.34 -0.80
CA TYR A 44 6.22 -6.01 0.38
C TYR A 44 7.41 -6.88 -0.01
N LEU A 45 7.26 -7.76 -1.01
CA LEU A 45 8.34 -8.62 -1.49
C LEU A 45 9.57 -7.83 -1.95
N HIS A 46 9.37 -6.66 -2.58
CA HIS A 46 10.48 -5.79 -2.98
C HIS A 46 11.29 -5.21 -1.82
N ARG A 47 10.68 -5.03 -0.65
CA ARG A 47 11.32 -4.41 0.53
C ARG A 47 12.04 -5.41 1.41
N GLN A 48 11.71 -6.68 1.26
CA GLN A 48 12.27 -7.74 2.09
C GLN A 48 13.50 -8.37 1.44
N PRO A 49 14.50 -8.80 2.23
CA PRO A 49 15.57 -9.65 1.72
C PRO A 49 14.98 -11.00 1.27
N GLU A 50 15.33 -11.45 0.09
CA GLU A 50 14.94 -12.78 -0.38
C GLU A 50 15.73 -13.89 0.36
N PRO A 51 15.11 -15.06 0.60
CA PRO A 51 13.74 -15.45 0.24
C PRO A 51 12.69 -15.03 1.27
N VAL A 52 11.49 -14.69 0.81
CA VAL A 52 10.35 -14.37 1.68
C VAL A 52 9.42 -15.57 1.77
N THR A 53 9.02 -15.97 2.98
CA THR A 53 8.03 -17.03 3.14
C THR A 53 6.62 -16.50 2.93
N GLN A 54 5.73 -17.35 2.43
CA GLN A 54 4.31 -17.00 2.29
C GLN A 54 3.70 -16.62 3.64
N ARG A 55 4.13 -17.24 4.75
CA ARG A 55 3.68 -16.91 6.11
C ARG A 55 4.05 -15.47 6.52
N GLN A 56 5.23 -15.00 6.16
CA GLN A 56 5.62 -13.60 6.39
C GLN A 56 4.70 -12.63 5.64
N LEU A 57 4.35 -12.96 4.39
CA LEU A 57 3.41 -12.17 3.62
C LEU A 57 2.00 -12.20 4.23
N GLU A 58 1.53 -13.35 4.72
CA GLU A 58 0.25 -13.48 5.44
C GLU A 58 0.17 -12.58 6.65
N GLN A 59 1.22 -12.59 7.47
CA GLN A 59 1.32 -11.74 8.67
C GLN A 59 1.30 -10.25 8.31
N TYR A 60 2.07 -9.86 7.31
CA TYR A 60 2.10 -8.47 6.84
C TYR A 60 0.75 -8.01 6.29
N MET A 61 0.11 -8.84 5.49
CA MET A 61 -1.18 -8.52 4.87
C MET A 61 -2.34 -8.57 5.87
N ALA A 62 -2.19 -9.24 7.00
CA ALA A 62 -3.20 -9.47 8.02
C ALA A 62 -4.49 -10.09 7.44
N VAL A 63 -4.35 -11.06 6.55
CA VAL A 63 -5.47 -11.76 5.89
C VAL A 63 -5.38 -13.27 6.11
N LYS A 64 -6.48 -13.98 5.87
CA LYS A 64 -6.54 -15.44 6.02
C LYS A 64 -5.62 -16.15 5.02
N PRO A 65 -5.06 -17.34 5.37
CA PRO A 65 -4.21 -18.13 4.47
C PRO A 65 -4.86 -18.42 3.11
N SER A 66 -6.16 -18.67 3.06
CA SER A 66 -6.89 -18.89 1.81
C SER A 66 -6.86 -17.64 0.88
N THR A 67 -6.94 -16.45 1.46
CA THR A 67 -6.86 -15.19 0.71
C THR A 67 -5.46 -14.98 0.14
N ILE A 68 -4.41 -15.23 0.93
CA ILE A 68 -3.01 -15.16 0.45
C ILE A 68 -2.77 -16.18 -0.65
N ASN A 69 -3.25 -17.41 -0.52
CA ASN A 69 -3.13 -18.41 -1.59
C ASN A 69 -3.73 -17.91 -2.91
N GLY A 70 -4.88 -17.26 -2.87
CA GLY A 70 -5.50 -16.67 -4.05
C GLY A 70 -4.69 -15.51 -4.64
N ILE A 71 -4.15 -14.62 -3.81
CA ILE A 71 -3.32 -13.47 -4.24
C ILE A 71 -2.03 -13.99 -4.89
N VAL A 72 -1.31 -14.88 -4.20
CA VAL A 72 -0.04 -15.46 -4.66
C VAL A 72 -0.24 -16.26 -5.94
N GLY A 73 -1.28 -17.11 -6.00
CA GLY A 73 -1.59 -17.89 -7.20
C GLY A 73 -1.82 -17.00 -8.43
N ARG A 74 -2.57 -15.91 -8.30
CA ARG A 74 -2.79 -14.97 -9.40
C ARG A 74 -1.54 -14.20 -9.82
N LEU A 75 -0.65 -13.87 -8.88
CA LEU A 75 0.63 -13.24 -9.19
C LEU A 75 1.58 -14.21 -9.89
N GLU A 76 1.54 -15.50 -9.51
CA GLU A 76 2.29 -16.58 -10.14
C GLU A 76 1.79 -16.81 -11.58
N GLU A 77 0.46 -16.90 -11.80
CA GLU A 77 -0.17 -17.00 -13.12
C GLU A 77 0.21 -15.83 -14.04
N LYS A 78 0.40 -14.64 -13.48
CA LYS A 78 0.86 -13.44 -14.21
C LYS A 78 2.37 -13.42 -14.44
N GLY A 79 3.11 -14.39 -13.94
CA GLY A 79 4.56 -14.44 -14.07
C GLY A 79 5.31 -13.39 -13.27
N LEU A 80 4.70 -12.81 -12.21
CA LEU A 80 5.30 -11.75 -11.41
C LEU A 80 6.09 -12.29 -10.20
N LEU A 81 5.80 -13.51 -9.77
CA LEU A 81 6.53 -14.24 -8.74
C LEU A 81 6.55 -15.75 -9.02
N THR A 82 7.45 -16.45 -8.34
CA THR A 82 7.45 -17.91 -8.23
C THR A 82 7.20 -18.33 -6.79
N ARG A 83 6.64 -19.52 -6.62
CA ARG A 83 6.37 -20.13 -5.33
C ARG A 83 7.00 -21.51 -5.27
N ASP A 84 8.03 -21.67 -4.46
CA ASP A 84 8.78 -22.89 -4.30
C ASP A 84 8.57 -23.49 -2.89
N ALA A 85 8.79 -24.80 -2.75
CA ALA A 85 8.85 -25.43 -1.43
C ALA A 85 10.17 -25.04 -0.75
N CYS A 86 10.14 -24.85 0.58
CA CYS A 86 11.37 -24.68 1.35
C CYS A 86 12.16 -26.01 1.33
N GLN A 87 13.47 -25.92 1.25
CA GLN A 87 14.35 -27.11 1.26
C GLN A 87 14.25 -27.92 2.57
N GLN A 88 13.88 -27.27 3.67
CA GLN A 88 13.87 -27.88 5.02
C GLN A 88 12.48 -28.28 5.51
N ASP A 89 11.41 -27.77 4.91
CA ASP A 89 10.01 -28.05 5.31
C ASP A 89 9.09 -28.00 4.09
N ALA A 90 8.51 -29.14 3.74
CA ALA A 90 7.57 -29.26 2.63
C ALA A 90 6.26 -28.46 2.81
N ARG A 91 5.96 -28.00 4.02
CA ARG A 91 4.78 -27.16 4.33
C ARG A 91 5.09 -25.67 4.17
N CYS A 92 6.35 -25.30 4.17
CA CYS A 92 6.80 -23.92 3.95
C CYS A 92 6.81 -23.61 2.46
N ARG A 93 6.32 -22.43 2.08
CA ARG A 93 6.39 -21.88 0.73
C ARG A 93 7.24 -20.63 0.73
N VAL A 94 8.16 -20.57 -0.21
CA VAL A 94 9.04 -19.44 -0.44
C VAL A 94 8.59 -18.70 -1.69
N LEU A 95 8.49 -17.40 -1.60
CA LEU A 95 8.09 -16.49 -2.66
C LEU A 95 9.32 -15.74 -3.17
N ARG A 96 9.48 -15.70 -4.48
CA ARG A 96 10.55 -14.94 -5.15
C ARG A 96 9.95 -14.10 -6.27
N LEU A 97 10.39 -12.86 -6.38
CA LEU A 97 10.02 -12.06 -7.54
C LEU A 97 10.73 -12.57 -8.79
N THR A 98 9.99 -12.67 -9.88
CA THR A 98 10.58 -12.85 -11.21
C THR A 98 11.24 -11.55 -11.66
N GLU A 99 11.93 -11.56 -12.79
CA GLU A 99 12.44 -10.33 -13.40
C GLU A 99 11.31 -9.35 -13.74
N GLU A 100 10.18 -9.85 -14.23
CA GLU A 100 8.98 -9.07 -14.53
C GLU A 100 8.39 -8.45 -13.24
N GLY A 101 8.30 -9.24 -12.17
CA GLY A 101 7.88 -8.75 -10.85
C GLY A 101 8.81 -7.66 -10.32
N ARG A 102 10.12 -7.77 -10.54
CA ARG A 102 11.09 -6.72 -10.17
C ARG A 102 10.93 -5.44 -11.01
N ARG A 103 10.67 -5.57 -12.30
CA ARG A 103 10.41 -4.42 -13.19
C ARG A 103 9.16 -3.65 -12.79
N PHE A 104 8.14 -4.32 -12.28
CA PHE A 104 6.90 -3.70 -11.82
C PHE A 104 7.13 -2.61 -10.75
N ARG A 105 8.21 -2.69 -9.96
CA ARG A 105 8.58 -1.63 -9.03
C ARG A 105 8.74 -0.27 -9.71
N SER A 106 9.39 -0.25 -10.87
CA SER A 106 9.60 1.00 -11.63
C SER A 106 8.29 1.59 -12.12
N ASP A 107 7.36 0.72 -12.54
CA ASP A 107 6.02 1.14 -12.97
C ASP A 107 5.22 1.68 -11.79
N PHE A 108 5.26 1.01 -10.64
CA PHE A 108 4.62 1.48 -9.43
C PHE A 108 5.16 2.85 -8.98
N VAL A 109 6.48 3.04 -8.97
CA VAL A 109 7.09 4.33 -8.63
C VAL A 109 6.60 5.43 -9.58
N ARG A 110 6.50 5.13 -10.87
CA ARG A 110 5.99 6.09 -11.89
C ARG A 110 4.52 6.45 -11.63
N ILE A 111 3.68 5.46 -11.31
CA ILE A 111 2.28 5.67 -10.94
C ILE A 111 2.19 6.56 -9.70
N ALA A 112 2.93 6.23 -8.65
CA ALA A 112 2.93 6.97 -7.40
C ALA A 112 3.38 8.42 -7.59
N GLN A 113 4.46 8.65 -8.35
CA GLN A 113 4.94 9.99 -8.67
C GLN A 113 3.94 10.80 -9.49
N LYS A 114 3.27 10.17 -10.47
CA LYS A 114 2.22 10.83 -11.25
C LYS A 114 1.05 11.24 -10.38
N THR A 115 0.58 10.34 -9.52
CA THR A 115 -0.51 10.62 -8.58
C THR A 115 -0.13 11.75 -7.61
N ASN A 116 1.10 11.72 -7.10
CA ASN A 116 1.59 12.76 -6.20
C ASN A 116 1.59 14.14 -6.90
N ARG A 117 2.15 14.23 -8.10
CA ARG A 117 2.12 15.49 -8.89
C ARG A 117 0.69 16.00 -9.14
N GLN A 118 -0.28 15.11 -9.34
CA GLN A 118 -1.68 15.51 -9.49
C GLN A 118 -2.25 16.09 -8.19
N MET A 119 -1.88 15.53 -7.04
CA MET A 119 -2.30 16.06 -5.74
C MET A 119 -1.65 17.41 -5.42
N GLU A 120 -0.43 17.63 -5.86
CA GLU A 120 0.35 18.84 -5.63
C GLU A 120 0.00 19.99 -6.59
N GLN A 121 -0.78 19.72 -7.62
CA GLN A 121 -1.09 20.70 -8.66
C GLN A 121 -1.77 21.94 -8.08
N GLY A 122 -1.22 23.11 -8.39
CA GLY A 122 -1.75 24.42 -7.97
C GLY A 122 -1.22 24.92 -6.62
N PHE A 123 -0.40 24.14 -5.93
CA PHE A 123 0.25 24.57 -4.69
C PHE A 123 1.66 25.13 -4.95
N SER A 124 2.03 26.16 -4.18
CA SER A 124 3.42 26.61 -4.13
C SER A 124 4.26 25.63 -3.27
N PRO A 125 5.61 25.66 -3.39
CA PRO A 125 6.47 24.85 -2.51
C PRO A 125 6.26 25.12 -1.01
N GLU A 126 6.00 26.37 -0.64
CA GLU A 126 5.77 26.79 0.74
C GLU A 126 4.43 26.27 1.26
N GLU A 127 3.39 26.28 0.43
CA GLU A 127 2.09 25.73 0.75
C GLU A 127 2.18 24.21 0.93
N LEU A 128 2.92 23.51 0.06
CA LEU A 128 3.15 22.06 0.19
C LEU A 128 3.91 21.72 1.47
N ALA A 129 4.97 22.45 1.80
CA ALA A 129 5.71 22.23 3.03
C ALA A 129 4.83 22.44 4.26
N THR A 130 3.95 23.44 4.22
CA THR A 130 2.99 23.71 5.29
C THR A 130 1.94 22.62 5.42
N LEU A 131 1.38 22.17 4.29
CA LEU A 131 0.40 21.07 4.24
C LEU A 131 0.99 19.77 4.79
N HIS A 132 2.20 19.39 4.38
CA HIS A 132 2.88 18.20 4.89
C HIS A 132 3.02 18.27 6.42
N ARG A 133 3.54 19.36 6.95
CA ARG A 133 3.69 19.57 8.41
C ARG A 133 2.37 19.42 9.17
N TYR A 134 1.27 19.94 8.62
CA TYR A 134 -0.04 19.83 9.26
C TYR A 134 -0.61 18.42 9.19
N LEU A 135 -0.45 17.73 8.08
CA LEU A 135 -0.88 16.34 7.94
C LEU A 135 -0.07 15.40 8.85
N GLU A 136 1.24 15.61 8.97
CA GLU A 136 2.08 14.87 9.92
C GLU A 136 1.62 15.07 11.37
N ARG A 137 1.26 16.31 11.74
CA ARG A 137 0.73 16.62 13.07
C ARG A 137 -0.62 15.94 13.31
N VAL A 138 -1.50 15.89 12.31
CA VAL A 138 -2.76 15.13 12.40
C VAL A 138 -2.49 13.64 12.60
N ALA A 139 -1.55 13.07 11.85
CA ALA A 139 -1.18 11.66 11.98
C ALA A 139 -0.61 11.34 13.37
N GLN A 140 0.25 12.20 13.92
CA GLN A 140 0.79 12.05 15.27
C GLN A 140 -0.29 12.10 16.33
N ASN A 141 -1.24 13.06 16.24
CA ASN A 141 -2.35 13.16 17.18
C ASN A 141 -3.20 11.89 17.21
N LEU A 142 -3.44 11.29 16.02
CA LEU A 142 -4.19 10.03 15.92
C LEU A 142 -3.40 8.84 16.48
N ALA A 143 -2.09 8.78 16.27
CA ALA A 143 -1.24 7.70 16.81
C ALA A 143 -1.25 7.70 18.35
N THR A 144 -1.14 8.86 18.99
CA THR A 144 -1.20 8.99 20.45
C THR A 144 -2.53 8.48 21.03
N GLN A 145 -3.65 8.76 20.37
CA GLN A 145 -4.97 8.28 20.79
C GLN A 145 -5.12 6.74 20.67
N MET A 146 -4.46 6.11 19.71
CA MET A 146 -4.48 4.65 19.57
C MET A 146 -3.73 3.97 20.73
N GLU A 147 -2.58 4.51 21.12
CA GLU A 147 -1.79 3.98 22.24
C GLU A 147 -2.52 4.13 23.59
N GLU A 148 -3.27 5.22 23.82
CA GLU A 148 -4.06 5.44 25.03
C GLU A 148 -5.28 4.51 25.12
N THR A 149 -5.77 3.97 24.01
CA THR A 149 -6.97 3.11 23.99
C THR A 149 -6.63 1.61 24.20
N GLU A 150 -5.36 1.22 24.05
CA GLU A 150 -4.88 -0.15 24.28
C GLU A 150 -4.44 -0.40 25.74
N LEU A 151 -4.51 0.60 26.62
CA LEU A 151 -4.26 0.54 28.08
C LEU A 151 -5.56 0.43 28.86
#